data_d9b29f7e0ef68a8f8d2410fc20e7e4f7
#
_entry.id   d9b29f7e0ef68a8f8d2410fc20e7e4f7
#
_cell.length_a   1.000
_cell.length_b   1.000
_cell.length_c   1.000
_cell.angle_alpha   90.00
_cell.angle_beta   90.00
_cell.angle_gamma   90.00
#
_symmetry.space_group_name_H-M   'P 1'
#
loop_
_entity.id
_entity.type
_entity.pdbx_description
1 polymer ?
#
loop_
_entity_poly.entity_id
_entity_poly.type
_entity_poly.pdbx_seq_one_letter_code
_entity_poly.pdbx_strand_id
1 'polypeptide(L)' 'MATQSQIELYCKLCEELGQQPDDEFEHLDKAEASGVIKELLELVRQY' A
#
# COMPACT_ATOMS: atom_id res chain seq x y z
N MET A 1 -4.68 -3.37 12.82
CA MET A 1 -3.47 -2.73 12.26
C MET A 1 -2.96 -3.51 11.06
N ALA A 2 -2.37 -2.83 10.12
CA ALA A 2 -1.77 -3.49 8.96
C ALA A 2 -0.62 -4.41 9.39
N THR A 3 -0.45 -5.52 8.67
CA THR A 3 0.65 -6.44 8.97
C THR A 3 1.96 -5.88 8.42
N GLN A 4 3.08 -6.40 8.93
CA GLN A 4 4.40 -5.99 8.45
C GLN A 4 4.52 -6.26 6.94
N SER A 5 4.02 -7.41 6.48
CA SER A 5 4.04 -7.73 5.06
C SER A 5 3.26 -6.72 4.23
N GLN A 6 2.11 -6.28 4.72
CA GLN A 6 1.31 -5.27 4.04
C GLN A 6 2.04 -3.94 3.97
N ILE A 7 2.67 -3.53 5.07
CA ILE A 7 3.41 -2.28 5.12
C ILE A 7 4.56 -2.29 4.12
N GLU A 8 5.32 -3.37 4.08
CA GLU A 8 6.43 -3.50 3.15
C GLU A 8 5.97 -3.45 1.69
N LEU A 9 4.90 -4.15 1.38
CA LEU A 9 4.35 -4.15 0.03
C LEU A 9 3.83 -2.75 -0.35
N TYR A 10 3.15 -2.10 0.57
CA TYR A 10 2.64 -0.75 0.34
C TYR A 10 3.78 0.22 0.02
N CYS A 11 4.85 0.19 0.82
CA CYS A 11 6.01 1.05 0.59
C CYS A 11 6.64 0.80 -0.77
N LYS A 12 6.77 -0.47 -1.14
CA LYS A 12 7.33 -0.84 -2.43
C LYS A 12 6.48 -0.32 -3.59
N LEU A 13 5.17 -0.45 -3.48
CA LEU A 13 4.25 0.04 -4.51
C LEU A 13 4.31 1.56 -4.64
N CYS A 14 4.39 2.26 -3.51
CA CYS A 14 4.54 3.70 -3.51
C CYS A 14 5.83 4.13 -4.22
N GLU A 15 6.92 3.43 -3.98
CA GLU A 15 8.18 3.71 -4.67
C GLU A 15 8.03 3.56 -6.17
N GLU A 16 7.39 2.49 -6.61
CA GLU A 16 7.19 2.25 -8.04
C GLU A 16 6.35 3.32 -8.71
N LEU A 17 5.39 3.87 -7.96
CA LEU A 17 4.53 4.93 -8.48
C LEU A 17 5.11 6.33 -8.28
N GLY A 18 6.27 6.45 -7.66
CA GLY A 18 6.89 7.73 -7.38
C GLY A 18 6.18 8.52 -6.30
N GLN A 19 5.47 7.85 -5.40
CA GLN A 19 4.75 8.47 -4.30
C GLN A 19 5.44 8.18 -2.98
N GLN A 20 5.27 9.07 -2.01
CA GLN A 20 5.78 8.81 -0.67
C GLN A 20 4.74 8.00 0.11
N PRO A 21 5.19 6.96 0.84
CA PRO A 21 4.27 6.19 1.67
C PRO A 21 3.72 7.04 2.80
N ASP A 22 2.44 6.81 3.12
CA ASP A 22 1.75 7.52 4.19
C ASP A 22 1.90 6.73 5.49
N ASP A 23 2.34 7.40 6.55
CA ASP A 23 2.51 6.76 7.86
C ASP A 23 1.19 6.25 8.43
N GLU A 24 0.08 6.84 8.04
CA GLU A 24 -1.23 6.40 8.52
C GLU A 24 -1.62 5.00 8.04
N PHE A 25 -0.97 4.51 6.98
CA PHE A 25 -1.26 3.18 6.46
C PHE A 25 -1.10 2.10 7.53
N GLU A 26 -0.09 2.22 8.38
CA GLU A 26 0.16 1.20 9.42
C GLU A 26 -0.94 1.13 10.46
N HIS A 27 -1.75 2.19 10.58
CA HIS A 27 -2.86 2.23 11.53
C HIS A 27 -4.17 1.69 10.95
N LEU A 28 -4.20 1.36 9.67
CA LEU A 28 -5.39 0.81 9.03
C LEU A 28 -5.61 -0.64 9.45
N ASP A 29 -6.87 -1.08 9.42
CA ASP A 29 -7.20 -2.49 9.62
C ASP A 29 -6.69 -3.30 8.43
N LYS A 30 -6.53 -4.61 8.63
CA LYS A 30 -6.11 -5.52 7.57
C LYS A 30 -6.96 -5.37 6.33
N ALA A 31 -8.28 -5.27 6.50
CA ALA A 31 -9.20 -5.16 5.37
C ALA A 31 -8.99 -3.86 4.60
N GLU A 32 -8.84 -2.75 5.32
CA GLU A 32 -8.61 -1.44 4.71
C GLU A 32 -7.24 -1.41 4.02
N ALA A 33 -6.22 -1.94 4.68
CA ALA A 33 -4.88 -2.00 4.12
C ALA A 33 -4.87 -2.82 2.83
N SER A 34 -5.58 -3.94 2.82
CA SER A 34 -5.72 -4.78 1.64
C SER A 34 -6.34 -4.03 0.47
N GLY A 35 -7.38 -3.23 0.77
CA GLY A 35 -8.04 -2.41 -0.25
C GLY A 35 -7.10 -1.38 -0.87
N VAL A 36 -6.32 -0.69 -0.04
CA VAL A 36 -5.35 0.29 -0.52
C VAL A 36 -4.30 -0.37 -1.40
N ILE A 37 -3.77 -1.51 -0.96
CA ILE A 37 -2.78 -2.25 -1.73
C ILE A 37 -3.35 -2.67 -3.08
N LYS A 38 -4.58 -3.14 -3.09
CA LYS A 38 -5.24 -3.56 -4.33
C LYS A 38 -5.37 -2.39 -5.31
N GLU A 39 -5.74 -1.22 -4.83
CA GLU A 39 -5.83 -0.03 -5.67
C GLU A 39 -4.48 0.34 -6.26
N LEU A 40 -3.43 0.29 -5.45
CA LEU A 40 -2.08 0.60 -5.92
C LEU A 40 -1.60 -0.41 -6.96
N LEU A 41 -1.93 -1.69 -6.75
CA LEU A 41 -1.59 -2.74 -7.72
C LEU A 41 -2.26 -2.48 -9.07
N GLU A 42 -3.50 -2.04 -9.05
CA GLU A 42 -4.21 -1.71 -10.28
C GLU A 42 -3.57 -0.53 -11.00
N LEU A 43 -3.13 0.48 -10.25
CA LEU A 43 -2.43 1.62 -10.83
C LEU A 43 -1.11 1.20 -11.47
N VAL A 44 -0.35 0.35 -10.79
CA VAL A 44 0.92 -0.15 -11.32
C VAL A 44 0.70 -0.93 -12.63
N ARG A 45 -0.37 -1.70 -12.69
CA ARG A 45 -0.69 -2.47 -13.91
C ARG A 45 -1.06 -1.60 -15.09
N GLN A 46 -1.56 -0.38 -14.84
CA GLN A 46 -1.95 0.53 -15.91
C GLN A 46 -0.76 1.28 -16.49
N TYR A 47 0.35 1.28 -15.79
CA TYR A 47 1.59 1.86 -16.27
C TYR A 47 2.48 0.79 -16.90
#